data_210f350827db247bdc50a218f4f6deef
#
_entry.id   210f350827db247bdc50a218f4f6deef
#
_cell.length_a   1.000
_cell.length_b   1.000
_cell.length_c   1.000
_cell.angle_alpha   90.00
_cell.angle_beta   90.00
_cell.angle_gamma   90.00
#
_symmetry.space_group_name_H-M   'P 1'
#
loop_
_entity.id
_entity.type
_entity.pdbx_description
1 polymer ?
#
loop_
_entity_poly.entity_id
_entity_poly.type
_entity_poly.pdbx_seq_one_letter_code
_entity_poly.pdbx_strand_id
1 'polypeptide(L)'
;MTGYIEVAGLRTWHEVSGEGDPLVLLHGGFVGASSFFAQVPALVEAGYRVHVPERRGHAHTPDVEGPLSYSVMANDTVAYLEQEVGGPAHLVGWSDGAVVALLAAQRRPDLVARMVLIGQYYNSSGRVAGGDLVAYLNSPEAVTFLRRAYDPVSPDGPDHFSVVHAKMMHMIATEPEIALDTLAGITAPTLVLQGDQDEVTVEHSLAVVAALPEARLAVLPGTHTLPLEHPELVNPLIISFLRGTNPAPDWNAFTG
;
A
#
# COMPACT_ATOMS: atom_id res chain seq x y z
N MET A 1 -16.29 -5.90 10.71
CA MET A 1 -17.00 -6.79 9.72
C MET A 1 -15.93 -7.46 8.89
N THR A 2 -16.05 -8.76 8.65
CA THR A 2 -15.05 -9.51 7.87
C THR A 2 -15.79 -10.44 6.94
N GLY A 3 -15.44 -10.49 5.67
CA GLY A 3 -16.10 -11.36 4.70
C GLY A 3 -15.91 -10.94 3.24
N TYR A 4 -16.69 -11.56 2.37
CA TYR A 4 -16.68 -11.26 0.93
C TYR A 4 -17.74 -10.22 0.58
N ILE A 5 -17.37 -9.34 -0.34
CA ILE A 5 -18.25 -8.38 -1.02
C ILE A 5 -18.00 -8.44 -2.53
N GLU A 6 -18.95 -7.94 -3.30
CA GLU A 6 -18.77 -7.79 -4.74
C GLU A 6 -18.42 -6.34 -5.06
N VAL A 7 -17.24 -6.14 -5.64
CA VAL A 7 -16.74 -4.81 -6.07
C VAL A 7 -16.39 -4.88 -7.54
N ALA A 8 -17.12 -4.17 -8.38
CA ALA A 8 -16.92 -4.12 -9.84
C ALA A 8 -16.83 -5.53 -10.49
N GLY A 9 -17.62 -6.49 -9.99
CA GLY A 9 -17.61 -7.86 -10.48
C GLY A 9 -16.47 -8.75 -9.94
N LEU A 10 -15.69 -8.24 -8.99
CA LEU A 10 -14.70 -9.01 -8.27
C LEU A 10 -15.24 -9.40 -6.89
N ARG A 11 -15.23 -10.69 -6.56
CA ARG A 11 -15.51 -11.19 -5.22
C ARG A 11 -14.33 -10.89 -4.30
N THR A 12 -14.38 -9.76 -3.62
CA THR A 12 -13.30 -9.21 -2.81
C THR A 12 -13.48 -9.58 -1.34
N TRP A 13 -12.46 -10.15 -0.73
CA TRP A 13 -12.40 -10.25 0.74
C TRP A 13 -12.01 -8.93 1.34
N HIS A 14 -12.68 -8.54 2.43
CA HIS A 14 -12.30 -7.38 3.19
C HIS A 14 -12.49 -7.56 4.69
N GLU A 15 -11.75 -6.80 5.44
CA GLU A 15 -11.90 -6.63 6.87
C GLU A 15 -12.21 -5.16 7.16
N VAL A 16 -13.21 -4.89 8.02
CA VAL A 16 -13.55 -3.54 8.45
C VAL A 16 -13.63 -3.51 9.97
N SER A 17 -12.88 -2.62 10.60
CA SER A 17 -12.77 -2.48 12.04
C SER A 17 -12.82 -1.01 12.47
N GLY A 18 -13.37 -0.75 13.66
CA GLY A 18 -13.48 0.59 14.22
C GLY A 18 -14.62 1.41 13.62
N GLU A 19 -14.68 2.66 14.05
CA GLU A 19 -15.63 3.68 13.65
C GLU A 19 -14.90 5.00 13.44
N GLY A 20 -15.50 5.97 12.73
CA GLY A 20 -14.92 7.29 12.45
C GLY A 20 -14.53 7.48 11.00
N ASP A 21 -13.53 8.32 10.76
CA ASP A 21 -13.09 8.66 9.40
C ASP A 21 -12.57 7.43 8.65
N PRO A 22 -12.99 7.23 7.39
CA PRO A 22 -12.60 6.04 6.64
C PRO A 22 -11.12 6.07 6.27
N LEU A 23 -10.47 4.92 6.49
CA LEU A 23 -9.09 4.68 6.15
C LEU A 23 -8.98 3.32 5.47
N VAL A 24 -8.35 3.27 4.29
CA VAL A 24 -8.13 2.03 3.54
C VAL A 24 -6.66 1.67 3.57
N LEU A 25 -6.35 0.46 4.02
CA LEU A 25 -5.02 -0.12 4.01
C LEU A 25 -4.86 -1.01 2.77
N LEU A 26 -3.83 -0.78 1.99
CA LEU A 26 -3.51 -1.52 0.77
C LEU A 26 -2.20 -2.30 1.00
N HIS A 27 -2.31 -3.61 1.10
CA HIS A 27 -1.21 -4.53 1.45
C HIS A 27 -0.13 -4.65 0.36
N GLY A 28 1.04 -5.17 0.70
CA GLY A 28 2.14 -5.50 -0.23
C GLY A 28 1.81 -6.68 -1.15
N GLY A 29 2.73 -6.99 -2.06
CA GLY A 29 2.62 -8.16 -2.92
C GLY A 29 2.68 -9.47 -2.13
N PHE A 30 1.98 -10.50 -2.59
CA PHE A 30 1.95 -11.85 -2.02
C PHE A 30 1.37 -11.98 -0.60
N VAL A 31 0.93 -10.88 0.02
CA VAL A 31 0.33 -10.90 1.37
C VAL A 31 -1.13 -10.44 1.30
N GLY A 32 -1.85 -10.48 2.41
CA GLY A 32 -3.25 -10.08 2.52
C GLY A 32 -3.48 -9.15 3.70
N ALA A 33 -4.74 -9.05 4.14
CA ALA A 33 -5.17 -8.18 5.23
C ALA A 33 -4.40 -8.43 6.53
N SER A 34 -4.03 -9.68 6.80
CA SER A 34 -3.26 -10.08 7.99
C SER A 34 -1.89 -9.41 8.10
N SER A 35 -1.33 -8.86 7.01
CA SER A 35 -0.06 -8.13 7.04
C SER A 35 -0.11 -6.83 7.85
N PHE A 36 -1.31 -6.30 8.09
CA PHE A 36 -1.51 -5.10 8.89
C PHE A 36 -1.91 -5.36 10.35
N PHE A 37 -1.54 -6.53 10.89
CA PHE A 37 -1.89 -6.93 12.26
C PHE A 37 -1.48 -5.92 13.34
N ALA A 38 -0.40 -5.17 13.12
CA ALA A 38 0.10 -4.15 14.04
C ALA A 38 -0.48 -2.75 13.76
N GLN A 39 -0.89 -2.45 12.53
CA GLN A 39 -1.44 -1.16 12.13
C GLN A 39 -2.91 -1.05 12.46
N VAL A 40 -3.71 -2.07 12.16
CA VAL A 40 -5.17 -2.03 12.35
C VAL A 40 -5.57 -1.67 13.78
N PRO A 41 -5.06 -2.32 14.85
CA PRO A 41 -5.44 -1.95 16.23
C PRO A 41 -5.09 -0.49 16.57
N ALA A 42 -3.90 -0.03 16.19
CA ALA A 42 -3.44 1.32 16.50
C ALA A 42 -4.26 2.41 15.77
N LEU A 43 -4.65 2.15 14.52
CA LEU A 43 -5.47 3.07 13.74
C LEU A 43 -6.93 3.09 14.22
N VAL A 44 -7.47 1.95 14.63
CA VAL A 44 -8.80 1.88 15.26
C VAL A 44 -8.81 2.64 16.59
N GLU A 45 -7.80 2.47 17.44
CA GLU A 45 -7.64 3.22 18.68
C GLU A 45 -7.51 4.73 18.43
N ALA A 46 -6.88 5.10 17.31
CA ALA A 46 -6.77 6.49 16.90
C ALA A 46 -8.07 7.12 16.36
N GLY A 47 -9.16 6.32 16.23
CA GLY A 47 -10.50 6.77 15.85
C GLY A 47 -10.79 6.67 14.36
N TYR A 48 -10.12 5.78 13.64
CA TYR A 48 -10.40 5.51 12.22
C TYR A 48 -11.29 4.28 12.05
N ARG A 49 -12.16 4.33 11.03
CA ARG A 49 -12.80 3.15 10.47
C ARG A 49 -11.87 2.54 9.43
N VAL A 50 -11.19 1.47 9.80
CA VAL A 50 -10.13 0.87 9.01
C VAL A 50 -10.70 -0.23 8.11
N HIS A 51 -10.51 -0.07 6.81
CA HIS A 51 -10.87 -1.03 5.76
C HIS A 51 -9.60 -1.67 5.21
N VAL A 52 -9.59 -2.98 5.09
CA VAL A 52 -8.46 -3.74 4.52
C VAL A 52 -8.98 -4.67 3.42
N PRO A 53 -9.23 -4.17 2.20
CA PRO A 53 -9.57 -5.03 1.07
C PRO A 53 -8.35 -5.83 0.62
N GLU A 54 -8.55 -7.11 0.32
CA GLU A 54 -7.54 -7.93 -0.33
C GLU A 54 -7.67 -7.84 -1.86
N ARG A 55 -6.54 -7.62 -2.53
CA ARG A 55 -6.54 -7.47 -3.98
C ARG A 55 -6.67 -8.80 -4.69
N ARG A 56 -7.11 -8.78 -5.94
CA ARG A 56 -7.23 -9.95 -6.83
C ARG A 56 -5.98 -10.82 -6.79
N GLY A 57 -6.13 -12.13 -6.68
CA GLY A 57 -5.04 -13.09 -6.61
C GLY A 57 -4.25 -13.06 -5.30
N HIS A 58 -4.74 -12.40 -4.24
CA HIS A 58 -4.07 -12.35 -2.95
C HIS A 58 -4.95 -12.91 -1.85
N ALA A 59 -4.34 -13.74 -1.02
CA ALA A 59 -4.93 -14.35 0.17
C ALA A 59 -6.35 -14.91 -0.10
N HIS A 60 -7.42 -14.35 0.50
CA HIS A 60 -8.80 -14.83 0.33
C HIS A 60 -9.49 -14.31 -0.96
N THR A 61 -8.94 -13.29 -1.63
CA THR A 61 -9.54 -12.80 -2.88
C THR A 61 -9.04 -13.64 -4.06
N PRO A 62 -9.95 -14.26 -4.84
CA PRO A 62 -9.56 -15.16 -5.92
C PRO A 62 -8.75 -14.47 -7.01
N ASP A 63 -7.98 -15.28 -7.72
CA ASP A 63 -7.39 -14.88 -8.99
C ASP A 63 -8.50 -14.69 -10.05
N VAL A 64 -8.18 -13.96 -11.07
CA VAL A 64 -9.06 -13.72 -12.22
C VAL A 64 -8.34 -14.05 -13.52
N GLU A 65 -9.12 -14.28 -14.58
CA GLU A 65 -8.56 -14.50 -15.90
C GLU A 65 -7.72 -13.27 -16.36
N GLY A 66 -6.63 -13.54 -17.07
CA GLY A 66 -5.71 -12.52 -17.58
C GLY A 66 -4.56 -12.17 -16.63
N PRO A 67 -3.73 -11.18 -16.99
CA PRO A 67 -2.59 -10.75 -16.21
C PRO A 67 -3.01 -9.95 -14.97
N LEU A 68 -2.18 -9.98 -13.93
CA LEU A 68 -2.25 -9.00 -12.85
C LEU A 68 -1.55 -7.71 -13.30
N SER A 69 -2.07 -6.55 -12.85
CA SER A 69 -1.53 -5.23 -13.17
C SER A 69 -1.87 -4.25 -12.05
N TYR A 70 -0.94 -3.39 -11.67
CA TYR A 70 -1.20 -2.30 -10.72
C TYR A 70 -2.31 -1.38 -11.23
N SER A 71 -2.37 -1.18 -12.53
CA SER A 71 -3.41 -0.37 -13.18
C SER A 71 -4.80 -0.95 -12.93
N VAL A 72 -4.98 -2.27 -13.08
CA VAL A 72 -6.27 -2.92 -12.82
C VAL A 72 -6.60 -2.88 -11.33
N MET A 73 -5.64 -3.19 -10.44
CA MET A 73 -5.82 -3.13 -8.99
C MET A 73 -6.18 -1.73 -8.49
N ALA A 74 -5.67 -0.69 -9.14
CA ALA A 74 -6.06 0.69 -8.83
C ALA A 74 -7.52 0.98 -9.23
N ASN A 75 -8.03 0.41 -10.34
CA ASN A 75 -9.46 0.51 -10.67
C ASN A 75 -10.33 -0.21 -9.65
N ASP A 76 -9.91 -1.40 -9.18
CA ASP A 76 -10.61 -2.11 -8.12
C ASP A 76 -10.66 -1.28 -6.83
N THR A 77 -9.54 -0.61 -6.49
CA THR A 77 -9.46 0.27 -5.31
C THR A 77 -10.39 1.48 -5.46
N VAL A 78 -10.43 2.11 -6.62
CA VAL A 78 -11.38 3.21 -6.90
C VAL A 78 -12.83 2.72 -6.75
N ALA A 79 -13.16 1.57 -7.34
CA ALA A 79 -14.50 1.00 -7.21
C ALA A 79 -14.85 0.66 -5.75
N TYR A 80 -13.87 0.17 -4.97
CA TYR A 80 -14.04 -0.08 -3.53
C TYR A 80 -14.34 1.22 -2.76
N LEU A 81 -13.63 2.30 -3.06
CA LEU A 81 -13.88 3.61 -2.46
C LEU A 81 -15.27 4.14 -2.78
N GLU A 82 -15.74 3.96 -4.01
CA GLU A 82 -17.06 4.40 -4.45
C GLU A 82 -18.20 3.56 -3.86
N GLN A 83 -18.08 2.24 -3.88
CA GLN A 83 -19.18 1.32 -3.59
C GLN A 83 -19.26 0.93 -2.11
N GLU A 84 -18.11 0.71 -1.45
CA GLU A 84 -18.08 0.20 -0.08
C GLU A 84 -17.79 1.31 0.95
N VAL A 85 -16.86 2.21 0.65
CA VAL A 85 -16.57 3.34 1.53
C VAL A 85 -17.59 4.45 1.35
N GLY A 86 -18.01 4.71 0.12
CA GLY A 86 -19.06 5.68 -0.22
C GLY A 86 -18.57 7.13 -0.31
N GLY A 87 -17.25 7.37 -0.41
CA GLY A 87 -16.69 8.71 -0.50
C GLY A 87 -15.19 8.76 -0.27
N PRO A 88 -14.64 9.97 -0.03
CA PRO A 88 -13.22 10.15 0.22
C PRO A 88 -12.75 9.42 1.46
N ALA A 89 -11.57 8.78 1.36
CA ALA A 89 -10.90 8.10 2.47
C ALA A 89 -9.42 8.45 2.54
N HIS A 90 -8.80 8.20 3.68
CA HIS A 90 -7.36 8.12 3.77
C HIS A 90 -6.86 6.82 3.14
N LEU A 91 -5.73 6.86 2.44
CA LEU A 91 -5.08 5.66 1.90
C LEU A 91 -3.73 5.45 2.58
N VAL A 92 -3.46 4.24 3.03
CA VAL A 92 -2.13 3.81 3.47
C VAL A 92 -1.74 2.59 2.67
N GLY A 93 -0.78 2.74 1.77
CA GLY A 93 -0.28 1.65 0.94
C GLY A 93 1.12 1.24 1.34
N TRP A 94 1.39 -0.06 1.33
CA TRP A 94 2.70 -0.64 1.55
C TRP A 94 3.15 -1.40 0.32
N SER A 95 4.39 -1.13 -0.17
CA SER A 95 4.98 -1.82 -1.33
C SER A 95 4.06 -1.72 -2.56
N ASP A 96 3.63 -2.83 -3.14
CA ASP A 96 2.65 -2.87 -4.23
C ASP A 96 1.37 -2.07 -3.91
N GLY A 97 0.93 -2.11 -2.64
CA GLY A 97 -0.21 -1.32 -2.19
C GLY A 97 0.03 0.18 -2.27
N ALA A 98 1.28 0.63 -2.10
CA ALA A 98 1.64 2.04 -2.26
C ALA A 98 1.59 2.48 -3.74
N VAL A 99 2.02 1.61 -4.67
CA VAL A 99 1.86 1.85 -6.12
C VAL A 99 0.38 1.95 -6.49
N VAL A 100 -0.44 1.02 -5.97
CA VAL A 100 -1.89 1.02 -6.22
C VAL A 100 -2.55 2.28 -5.64
N ALA A 101 -2.17 2.72 -4.43
CA ALA A 101 -2.68 3.95 -3.83
C ALA A 101 -2.35 5.19 -4.69
N LEU A 102 -1.12 5.28 -5.18
CA LEU A 102 -0.67 6.38 -6.05
C LEU A 102 -1.47 6.43 -7.35
N LEU A 103 -1.67 5.28 -8.01
CA LEU A 103 -2.46 5.18 -9.23
C LEU A 103 -3.97 5.45 -9.00
N ALA A 104 -4.52 5.02 -7.86
CA ALA A 104 -5.90 5.33 -7.50
C ALA A 104 -6.10 6.84 -7.27
N ALA A 105 -5.17 7.48 -6.55
CA ALA A 105 -5.17 8.93 -6.33
C ALA A 105 -5.01 9.74 -7.63
N GLN A 106 -4.22 9.25 -8.59
CA GLN A 106 -4.06 9.87 -9.90
C GLN A 106 -5.38 9.84 -10.71
N ARG A 107 -6.15 8.76 -10.61
CA ARG A 107 -7.42 8.59 -11.33
C ARG A 107 -8.58 9.34 -10.70
N ARG A 108 -8.64 9.31 -9.37
CA ARG A 108 -9.72 9.88 -8.58
C ARG A 108 -9.15 10.63 -7.37
N PRO A 109 -8.50 11.78 -7.61
CA PRO A 109 -7.95 12.60 -6.54
C PRO A 109 -9.02 13.07 -5.55
N ASP A 110 -10.26 13.19 -6.00
CA ASP A 110 -11.43 13.55 -5.20
C ASP A 110 -11.83 12.50 -4.15
N LEU A 111 -11.40 11.24 -4.32
CA LEU A 111 -11.65 10.13 -3.38
C LEU A 111 -10.52 9.91 -2.37
N VAL A 112 -9.46 10.69 -2.40
CA VAL A 112 -8.31 10.52 -1.51
C VAL A 112 -8.14 11.75 -0.63
N ALA A 113 -8.40 11.60 0.67
CA ALA A 113 -8.30 12.69 1.63
C ALA A 113 -6.85 12.99 2.02
N ARG A 114 -6.06 11.97 2.34
CA ARG A 114 -4.62 11.97 2.59
C ARG A 114 -4.04 10.62 2.21
N MET A 115 -2.75 10.57 1.91
CA MET A 115 -2.12 9.33 1.46
C MET A 115 -0.78 9.10 2.16
N VAL A 116 -0.52 7.85 2.58
CA VAL A 116 0.79 7.39 3.06
C VAL A 116 1.27 6.28 2.15
N LEU A 117 2.46 6.43 1.60
CA LEU A 117 3.09 5.51 0.67
C LEU A 117 4.35 4.93 1.33
N ILE A 118 4.34 3.65 1.68
CA ILE A 118 5.44 2.99 2.39
C ILE A 118 6.20 2.08 1.42
N GLY A 119 7.50 2.32 1.23
CA GLY A 119 8.32 1.52 0.32
C GLY A 119 7.81 1.56 -1.13
N GLN A 120 7.45 2.76 -1.59
CA GLN A 120 6.81 3.01 -2.87
C GLN A 120 7.84 3.17 -3.99
N TYR A 121 7.53 2.70 -5.19
CA TYR A 121 8.30 2.97 -6.40
C TYR A 121 7.38 3.33 -7.57
N TYR A 122 7.88 4.20 -8.48
CA TYR A 122 7.15 4.62 -9.68
C TYR A 122 7.63 3.92 -10.96
N ASN A 123 8.81 3.30 -10.92
CA ASN A 123 9.34 2.42 -11.96
C ASN A 123 10.50 1.56 -11.42
N SER A 124 11.02 0.68 -12.24
CA SER A 124 12.07 -0.27 -11.87
C SER A 124 13.44 0.37 -11.52
N SER A 125 13.67 1.65 -11.89
CA SER A 125 14.94 2.33 -11.61
C SER A 125 15.15 2.65 -10.12
N GLY A 126 14.11 2.58 -9.30
CA GLY A 126 14.17 2.81 -7.86
C GLY A 126 14.81 1.70 -7.05
N ARG A 127 15.04 0.54 -7.65
CA ARG A 127 15.62 -0.60 -6.92
C ARG A 127 17.09 -0.36 -6.62
N VAL A 128 17.51 -0.73 -5.41
CA VAL A 128 18.90 -0.64 -4.98
C VAL A 128 19.77 -1.53 -5.88
N ALA A 129 20.89 -0.98 -6.34
CA ALA A 129 21.82 -1.72 -7.20
C ALA A 129 22.39 -2.94 -6.46
N GLY A 130 22.34 -4.10 -7.09
CA GLY A 130 22.77 -5.38 -6.51
C GLY A 130 21.71 -6.13 -5.70
N GLY A 131 20.57 -5.51 -5.41
CA GLY A 131 19.37 -6.19 -4.92
C GLY A 131 18.61 -6.81 -6.12
N ASP A 132 18.49 -8.12 -6.15
CA ASP A 132 17.65 -8.79 -7.15
C ASP A 132 16.40 -9.35 -6.49
N LEU A 133 15.42 -8.45 -6.25
CA LEU A 133 14.13 -8.80 -5.67
C LEU A 133 13.44 -9.91 -6.48
N VAL A 134 13.54 -9.84 -7.81
CA VAL A 134 12.91 -10.82 -8.71
C VAL A 134 13.56 -12.19 -8.52
N ALA A 135 14.91 -12.26 -8.45
CA ALA A 135 15.60 -13.51 -8.18
C ALA A 135 15.30 -14.03 -6.77
N TYR A 136 15.27 -13.14 -5.76
CA TYR A 136 14.92 -13.53 -4.40
C TYR A 136 13.50 -14.12 -4.32
N LEU A 137 12.49 -13.45 -4.88
CA LEU A 137 11.10 -13.91 -4.85
C LEU A 137 10.88 -15.23 -5.63
N ASN A 138 11.79 -15.57 -6.55
CA ASN A 138 11.81 -16.86 -7.23
C ASN A 138 12.64 -17.94 -6.51
N SER A 139 13.32 -17.59 -5.41
CA SER A 139 14.09 -18.59 -4.65
C SER A 139 13.17 -19.63 -3.99
N PRO A 140 13.62 -20.88 -3.82
CA PRO A 140 12.83 -21.93 -3.15
C PRO A 140 12.39 -21.53 -1.73
N GLU A 141 13.24 -20.79 -1.01
CA GLU A 141 12.99 -20.30 0.34
C GLU A 141 11.85 -19.28 0.34
N ALA A 142 11.91 -18.26 -0.54
CA ALA A 142 10.88 -17.24 -0.67
C ALA A 142 9.55 -17.87 -1.12
N VAL A 143 9.56 -18.70 -2.15
CA VAL A 143 8.36 -19.42 -2.63
C VAL A 143 7.73 -20.24 -1.51
N THR A 144 8.53 -20.97 -0.71
CA THR A 144 8.02 -21.74 0.44
C THR A 144 7.39 -20.82 1.49
N PHE A 145 8.00 -19.66 1.75
CA PHE A 145 7.46 -18.67 2.68
C PHE A 145 6.15 -18.06 2.18
N LEU A 146 6.10 -17.63 0.92
CA LEU A 146 4.92 -17.02 0.31
C LEU A 146 3.72 -17.97 0.26
N ARG A 147 3.97 -19.25 -0.02
CA ARG A 147 2.92 -20.28 0.02
C ARG A 147 2.25 -20.43 1.38
N ARG A 148 2.97 -20.19 2.48
CA ARG A 148 2.39 -20.25 3.84
C ARG A 148 1.29 -19.20 4.05
N ALA A 149 1.38 -18.04 3.38
CA ALA A 149 0.35 -17.00 3.43
C ALA A 149 -0.82 -17.29 2.48
N TYR A 150 -0.56 -17.97 1.35
CA TYR A 150 -1.54 -18.21 0.30
C TYR A 150 -2.32 -19.51 0.49
N ASP A 151 -1.60 -20.65 0.63
CA ASP A 151 -2.18 -21.98 0.58
C ASP A 151 -3.33 -22.24 1.57
N PRO A 152 -3.29 -21.71 2.83
CA PRO A 152 -4.35 -21.99 3.81
C PRO A 152 -5.66 -21.23 3.54
N VAL A 153 -5.63 -20.14 2.78
CA VAL A 153 -6.75 -19.18 2.72
C VAL A 153 -7.27 -18.94 1.31
N SER A 154 -6.48 -19.21 0.28
CA SER A 154 -6.88 -18.94 -1.11
C SER A 154 -8.07 -19.80 -1.53
N PRO A 155 -9.14 -19.19 -2.07
CA PRO A 155 -10.30 -19.92 -2.60
C PRO A 155 -9.97 -20.71 -3.87
N ASP A 156 -8.86 -20.37 -4.55
CA ASP A 156 -8.40 -21.05 -5.76
C ASP A 156 -7.63 -22.35 -5.43
N GLY A 157 -7.32 -22.55 -4.14
CA GLY A 157 -6.61 -23.70 -3.63
C GLY A 157 -5.08 -23.63 -3.80
N PRO A 158 -4.34 -24.49 -3.07
CA PRO A 158 -2.87 -24.42 -3.00
C PRO A 158 -2.18 -24.71 -4.33
N ASP A 159 -2.78 -25.49 -5.20
CA ASP A 159 -2.19 -25.83 -6.52
C ASP A 159 -2.18 -24.63 -7.48
N HIS A 160 -3.05 -23.63 -7.24
CA HIS A 160 -3.12 -22.41 -8.04
C HIS A 160 -2.01 -21.39 -7.72
N PHE A 161 -1.30 -21.55 -6.60
CA PHE A 161 -0.23 -20.62 -6.20
C PHE A 161 0.78 -20.35 -7.31
N SER A 162 1.18 -21.40 -8.06
CA SER A 162 2.18 -21.25 -9.14
C SER A 162 1.70 -20.30 -10.26
N VAL A 163 0.39 -20.27 -10.52
CA VAL A 163 -0.22 -19.36 -11.52
C VAL A 163 -0.16 -17.93 -11.02
N VAL A 164 -0.61 -17.70 -9.79
CA VAL A 164 -0.58 -16.36 -9.17
C VAL A 164 0.85 -15.85 -9.02
N HIS A 165 1.77 -16.72 -8.57
CA HIS A 165 3.18 -16.37 -8.45
C HIS A 165 3.76 -15.92 -9.80
N ALA A 166 3.52 -16.66 -10.89
CA ALA A 166 3.99 -16.28 -12.22
C ALA A 166 3.41 -14.93 -12.69
N LYS A 167 2.12 -14.68 -12.46
CA LYS A 167 1.47 -13.40 -12.78
C LYS A 167 2.07 -12.25 -11.98
N MET A 168 2.28 -12.43 -10.67
CA MET A 168 2.90 -11.43 -9.80
C MET A 168 4.33 -11.13 -10.23
N MET A 169 5.13 -12.16 -10.50
CA MET A 169 6.52 -11.99 -10.95
C MET A 169 6.59 -11.24 -12.28
N HIS A 170 5.67 -11.52 -13.21
CA HIS A 170 5.57 -10.78 -14.47
C HIS A 170 5.24 -9.30 -14.20
N MET A 171 4.23 -9.01 -13.37
CA MET A 171 3.84 -7.65 -13.00
C MET A 171 5.02 -6.89 -12.36
N ILE A 172 5.67 -7.46 -11.35
CA ILE A 172 6.80 -6.84 -10.66
C ILE A 172 7.99 -6.57 -11.62
N ALA A 173 8.21 -7.44 -12.61
CA ALA A 173 9.29 -7.28 -13.56
C ALA A 173 9.02 -6.20 -14.63
N THR A 174 7.76 -5.91 -14.93
CA THR A 174 7.35 -5.04 -16.05
C THR A 174 6.65 -3.75 -15.65
N GLU A 175 6.17 -3.66 -14.41
CA GLU A 175 5.43 -2.53 -13.85
C GLU A 175 6.01 -2.09 -12.49
N PRO A 176 5.70 -0.88 -11.99
CA PRO A 176 5.00 0.18 -12.71
C PRO A 176 5.93 0.95 -13.66
N GLU A 177 5.32 1.70 -14.56
CA GLU A 177 6.00 2.75 -15.34
C GLU A 177 5.14 4.02 -15.24
N ILE A 178 5.30 4.79 -14.15
CA ILE A 178 4.54 5.99 -13.86
C ILE A 178 5.38 7.22 -14.21
N ALA A 179 4.90 8.03 -15.14
CA ALA A 179 5.55 9.28 -15.47
C ALA A 179 5.36 10.30 -14.33
N LEU A 180 6.44 10.84 -13.79
CA LEU A 180 6.41 11.71 -12.61
C LEU A 180 5.61 13.00 -12.83
N ASP A 181 5.61 13.55 -14.03
CA ASP A 181 4.84 14.75 -14.38
C ASP A 181 3.33 14.56 -14.25
N THR A 182 2.85 13.33 -14.35
CA THR A 182 1.43 12.99 -14.17
C THR A 182 0.97 13.06 -12.71
N LEU A 183 1.90 13.09 -11.75
CA LEU A 183 1.60 13.16 -10.32
C LEU A 183 1.17 14.56 -9.86
N ALA A 184 1.42 15.59 -10.66
CA ALA A 184 1.03 16.98 -10.36
C ALA A 184 -0.50 17.18 -10.18
N GLY A 185 -1.33 16.26 -10.69
CA GLY A 185 -2.78 16.25 -10.49
C GLY A 185 -3.25 15.67 -9.15
N ILE A 186 -2.38 15.08 -8.36
CA ILE A 186 -2.72 14.50 -7.05
C ILE A 186 -2.67 15.59 -6.00
N THR A 187 -3.84 16.03 -5.53
CA THR A 187 -3.98 17.11 -4.54
C THR A 187 -3.97 16.64 -3.09
N ALA A 188 -4.08 15.34 -2.87
CA ALA A 188 -4.06 14.76 -1.53
C ALA A 188 -2.70 14.95 -0.85
N PRO A 189 -2.64 15.54 0.35
CA PRO A 189 -1.39 15.58 1.12
C PRO A 189 -0.82 14.16 1.28
N THR A 190 0.45 14.00 0.96
CA THR A 190 1.09 12.68 0.87
C THR A 190 2.33 12.59 1.77
N LEU A 191 2.44 11.50 2.53
CA LEU A 191 3.65 11.09 3.22
C LEU A 191 4.29 9.92 2.47
N VAL A 192 5.49 10.11 1.95
CA VAL A 192 6.35 9.02 1.46
C VAL A 192 7.19 8.55 2.64
N LEU A 193 7.13 7.28 2.96
CA LEU A 193 7.81 6.68 4.12
C LEU A 193 8.61 5.46 3.65
N GLN A 194 9.85 5.34 4.09
CA GLN A 194 10.67 4.16 3.81
C GLN A 194 11.69 3.88 4.92
N GLY A 195 12.23 2.65 4.91
CA GLY A 195 13.41 2.30 5.70
C GLY A 195 14.71 2.87 5.09
N ASP A 196 15.73 3.10 5.93
CA ASP A 196 17.07 3.50 5.47
C ASP A 196 17.83 2.34 4.80
N GLN A 197 17.35 1.11 4.99
CA GLN A 197 17.82 -0.13 4.34
C GLN A 197 16.72 -0.73 3.41
N ASP A 198 15.83 0.13 2.89
CA ASP A 198 14.78 -0.30 1.96
C ASP A 198 15.39 -0.76 0.62
N GLU A 199 14.65 -1.58 -0.11
CA GLU A 199 14.98 -1.98 -1.49
C GLU A 199 14.77 -0.84 -2.49
N VAL A 200 14.07 0.23 -2.07
CA VAL A 200 13.85 1.46 -2.83
C VAL A 200 14.87 2.51 -2.40
N THR A 201 15.56 3.13 -3.35
CA THR A 201 16.53 4.19 -3.07
C THR A 201 15.84 5.45 -2.55
N VAL A 202 16.51 6.19 -1.66
CA VAL A 202 16.00 7.46 -1.13
C VAL A 202 15.81 8.49 -2.25
N GLU A 203 16.70 8.50 -3.23
CA GLU A 203 16.64 9.39 -4.40
C GLU A 203 15.37 9.15 -5.20
N HIS A 204 14.92 7.89 -5.30
CA HIS A 204 13.68 7.53 -5.99
C HIS A 204 12.45 8.08 -5.24
N SER A 205 12.42 7.96 -3.93
CA SER A 205 11.37 8.54 -3.09
C SER A 205 11.38 10.07 -3.12
N LEU A 206 12.55 10.71 -3.15
CA LEU A 206 12.67 12.16 -3.32
C LEU A 206 12.10 12.64 -4.66
N ALA A 207 12.27 11.87 -5.74
CA ALA A 207 11.69 12.20 -7.04
C ALA A 207 10.16 12.21 -7.00
N VAL A 208 9.53 11.27 -6.28
CA VAL A 208 8.08 11.26 -6.08
C VAL A 208 7.61 12.44 -5.24
N VAL A 209 8.33 12.74 -4.14
CA VAL A 209 8.01 13.91 -3.30
C VAL A 209 8.11 15.21 -4.09
N ALA A 210 9.10 15.35 -4.96
CA ALA A 210 9.27 16.53 -5.79
C ALA A 210 8.18 16.67 -6.87
N ALA A 211 7.57 15.56 -7.31
CA ALA A 211 6.54 15.55 -8.33
C ALA A 211 5.12 15.77 -7.79
N LEU A 212 4.90 15.53 -6.50
CA LEU A 212 3.61 15.72 -5.82
C LEU A 212 3.50 17.17 -5.29
N PRO A 213 2.33 17.84 -5.44
CA PRO A 213 2.14 19.22 -4.97
C PRO A 213 2.31 19.41 -3.47
N GLU A 214 1.85 18.46 -2.67
CA GLU A 214 1.92 18.49 -1.20
C GLU A 214 2.43 17.14 -0.68
N ALA A 215 3.74 16.97 -0.62
CA ALA A 215 4.35 15.73 -0.15
C ALA A 215 5.48 15.96 0.85
N ARG A 216 5.73 14.96 1.68
CA ARG A 216 6.80 14.89 2.66
C ARG A 216 7.49 13.55 2.59
N LEU A 217 8.77 13.52 2.94
CA LEU A 217 9.54 12.29 3.09
C LEU A 217 9.84 12.05 4.57
N ALA A 218 9.68 10.80 4.99
CA ALA A 218 10.24 10.28 6.22
C ALA A 218 11.08 9.03 5.91
N VAL A 219 12.31 8.99 6.42
CA VAL A 219 13.18 7.83 6.35
C VAL A 219 13.45 7.39 7.78
N LEU A 220 13.13 6.15 8.11
CA LEU A 220 13.28 5.57 9.44
C LEU A 220 14.30 4.42 9.39
N PRO A 221 14.96 4.09 10.53
CA PRO A 221 15.74 2.86 10.60
C PRO A 221 14.86 1.64 10.28
N GLY A 222 15.28 0.79 9.35
CA GLY A 222 14.57 -0.43 8.99
C GLY A 222 14.66 -0.77 7.51
N THR A 223 14.03 -1.89 7.12
CA THR A 223 14.05 -2.41 5.75
C THR A 223 12.73 -2.13 5.01
N HIS A 224 12.51 -2.81 3.87
CA HIS A 224 11.26 -2.76 3.12
C HIS A 224 10.04 -3.25 3.93
N THR A 225 10.29 -4.07 4.97
CA THR A 225 9.26 -4.58 5.88
C THR A 225 9.04 -3.69 7.11
N LEU A 226 9.45 -2.43 7.03
CA LEU A 226 9.37 -1.42 8.08
C LEU A 226 8.05 -1.39 8.88
N PRO A 227 6.84 -1.53 8.29
CA PRO A 227 5.59 -1.57 9.06
C PRO A 227 5.48 -2.77 10.01
N LEU A 228 6.19 -3.85 9.72
CA LEU A 228 6.22 -5.07 10.52
C LEU A 228 7.36 -5.06 11.54
N GLU A 229 8.50 -4.48 11.18
CA GLU A 229 9.71 -4.42 12.01
C GLU A 229 9.58 -3.41 13.12
N HIS A 230 9.07 -2.21 12.81
CA HIS A 230 9.03 -1.06 13.70
C HIS A 230 7.65 -0.39 13.75
N PRO A 231 6.57 -1.13 14.08
CA PRO A 231 5.23 -0.55 14.18
C PRO A 231 5.16 0.58 15.22
N GLU A 232 6.01 0.55 16.25
CA GLU A 232 6.12 1.59 17.28
C GLU A 232 6.65 2.93 16.77
N LEU A 233 7.35 2.95 15.62
CA LEU A 233 7.79 4.16 14.93
C LEU A 233 6.81 4.56 13.83
N VAL A 234 6.33 3.58 13.09
CA VAL A 234 5.49 3.77 11.90
C VAL A 234 4.08 4.23 12.27
N ASN A 235 3.42 3.57 13.21
CA ASN A 235 2.02 3.86 13.55
C ASN A 235 1.81 5.28 14.07
N PRO A 236 2.60 5.81 15.03
CA PRO A 236 2.46 7.19 15.49
C PRO A 236 2.70 8.22 14.37
N LEU A 237 3.64 7.95 13.46
CA LEU A 237 3.92 8.83 12.33
C LEU A 237 2.75 8.87 11.35
N ILE A 238 2.18 7.72 10.98
CA ILE A 238 0.97 7.64 10.14
C ILE A 238 -0.17 8.41 10.79
N ILE A 239 -0.48 8.13 12.06
CA ILE A 239 -1.58 8.76 12.80
C ILE A 239 -1.41 10.28 12.86
N SER A 240 -0.20 10.76 13.19
CA SER A 240 0.10 12.20 13.26
C SER A 240 -0.09 12.87 11.88
N PHE A 241 0.37 12.23 10.82
CA PHE A 241 0.22 12.75 9.47
C PHE A 241 -1.24 12.79 9.02
N LEU A 242 -2.00 11.72 9.24
CA LEU A 242 -3.41 11.63 8.85
C LEU A 242 -4.29 12.65 9.59
N ARG A 243 -3.99 12.96 10.84
CA ARG A 243 -4.67 14.02 11.61
C ARG A 243 -4.40 15.43 11.08
N GLY A 244 -3.42 15.60 10.23
CA GLY A 244 -3.07 16.92 9.69
C GLY A 244 -2.48 17.88 10.72
N THR A 245 -2.07 17.37 11.88
CA THR A 245 -1.44 18.13 12.95
C THR A 245 0.01 18.45 12.57
N ASN A 246 0.19 19.49 11.78
CA ASN A 246 1.47 20.14 11.61
C ASN A 246 1.36 21.53 12.20
N PRO A 247 1.74 21.71 13.46
CA PRO A 247 1.91 23.08 13.94
C PRO A 247 2.95 23.77 13.05
N ALA A 248 2.62 24.94 12.55
CA ALA A 248 3.66 25.85 12.05
C ALA A 248 4.69 26.01 13.19
N PRO A 249 6.00 26.07 12.89
CA PRO A 249 7.01 26.27 13.93
C PRO A 249 6.65 27.53 14.72
N ASP A 250 6.18 27.36 15.94
CA ASP A 250 5.97 28.51 16.85
C ASP A 250 7.33 28.78 17.54
N TRP A 251 8.13 29.62 16.90
CA TRP A 251 9.40 30.05 17.46
C TRP A 251 9.23 30.82 18.79
N ASN A 252 8.02 31.36 19.07
CA ASN A 252 7.75 32.05 20.33
C ASN A 252 7.60 31.06 21.50
N ALA A 253 7.30 29.79 21.23
CA ALA A 253 7.27 28.75 22.28
C ALA A 253 8.62 28.51 22.93
N PHE A 254 9.74 28.98 22.32
CA PHE A 254 11.09 28.84 22.85
C PHE A 254 11.61 30.10 23.58
N THR A 255 10.79 31.15 23.64
CA THR A 255 11.19 32.46 24.23
C THR A 255 10.50 32.74 25.56
N GLY A 256 9.84 31.75 26.17
CA GLY A 256 9.21 31.83 27.48
C GLY A 256 10.15 31.47 28.64
#